data_51de3ba8fc9e4c09f0df2ee33544eb5f
#
_entry.id   51de3ba8fc9e4c09f0df2ee33544eb5f
#
_cell.length_a   1.000
_cell.length_b   1.000
_cell.length_c   1.000
_cell.angle_alpha   90.00
_cell.angle_beta   90.00
_cell.angle_gamma   90.00
#
_symmetry.space_group_name_H-M   'P 1'
#
loop_
_entity.id
_entity.type
_entity.pdbx_description
1 polymer ?
#
loop_
_entity_poly.entity_id
_entity_poly.type
_entity_poly.pdbx_seq_one_letter_code
_entity_poly.pdbx_strand_id
1 'polypeptide(L)'
;MPDTLLVDTHEGVQTLTLNQPNRLNALSAEMLQALNAALRASERDSSVRALVLTGAASAFSSGADISEFTFDSRPPDLGDLLRRRVNPIVTRMRSLEKPLLAAVNGVAAGAGMSLALACDVRYAAASARFVVAFVRIGLVPDAGCLYFLPRLVGPGAALELAWTGDPISAQQALEIGLVNKVLPDDRVLSETQELASRLAHGPARTIALIKRAINQAHELPLERVLELESSYQELCARHPDFAEGVAAFREKRPARFS
;
A
#
# COMPACT_ATOMS: atom_id res chain seq x y z
N MET A 1 23.54 -7.34 11.86
CA MET A 1 22.17 -7.50 12.36
C MET A 1 21.34 -8.02 11.20
N PRO A 2 20.31 -8.83 11.40
CA PRO A 2 19.43 -9.19 10.28
C PRO A 2 18.82 -7.91 9.69
N ASP A 3 18.68 -7.89 8.36
CA ASP A 3 18.10 -6.74 7.66
C ASP A 3 16.68 -6.46 8.17
N THR A 4 16.39 -5.21 8.51
CA THR A 4 15.07 -4.80 9.00
C THR A 4 13.98 -4.88 7.95
N LEU A 5 14.36 -4.83 6.66
CA LEU A 5 13.51 -5.04 5.50
C LEU A 5 14.13 -6.12 4.61
N LEU A 6 13.37 -7.16 4.29
CA LEU A 6 13.75 -8.12 3.27
C LEU A 6 13.17 -7.72 1.92
N VAL A 7 13.98 -7.83 0.88
CA VAL A 7 13.59 -7.51 -0.50
C VAL A 7 13.86 -8.73 -1.36
N ASP A 8 12.82 -9.30 -1.93
CA ASP A 8 12.90 -10.43 -2.86
C ASP A 8 12.20 -10.06 -4.16
N THR A 9 12.79 -10.46 -5.30
CA THR A 9 12.23 -10.14 -6.62
C THR A 9 12.15 -11.40 -7.45
N HIS A 10 10.95 -11.74 -7.90
CA HIS A 10 10.70 -12.89 -8.75
C HIS A 10 9.72 -12.53 -9.87
N GLU A 11 10.09 -12.79 -11.12
CA GLU A 11 9.27 -12.58 -12.33
C GLU A 11 8.57 -11.20 -12.37
N GLY A 12 9.32 -10.14 -12.06
CA GLY A 12 8.80 -8.77 -12.10
C GLY A 12 7.98 -8.34 -10.88
N VAL A 13 7.75 -9.25 -9.92
CA VAL A 13 7.11 -8.94 -8.64
C VAL A 13 8.17 -8.78 -7.56
N GLN A 14 8.20 -7.63 -6.91
CA GLN A 14 9.07 -7.39 -5.76
C GLN A 14 8.29 -7.45 -4.46
N THR A 15 8.68 -8.36 -3.57
CA THR A 15 8.11 -8.49 -2.23
C THR A 15 8.99 -7.74 -1.22
N LEU A 16 8.39 -6.78 -0.52
CA LEU A 16 8.99 -6.02 0.56
C LEU A 16 8.44 -6.56 1.88
N THR A 17 9.28 -7.21 2.69
CA THR A 17 8.85 -7.79 3.97
C THR A 17 9.42 -6.98 5.13
N LEU A 18 8.55 -6.33 5.92
CA LEU A 18 8.92 -5.69 7.17
C LEU A 18 9.43 -6.75 8.13
N ASN A 19 10.70 -6.69 8.57
CA ASN A 19 11.36 -7.80 9.22
C ASN A 19 11.96 -7.42 10.59
N GLN A 20 11.08 -7.13 11.53
CA GLN A 20 11.38 -7.02 12.97
C GLN A 20 10.37 -7.84 13.79
N PRO A 21 10.27 -9.16 13.60
CA PRO A 21 9.19 -9.98 14.17
C PRO A 21 9.13 -9.91 15.69
N ASN A 22 10.27 -9.77 16.38
CA ASN A 22 10.33 -9.63 17.85
C ASN A 22 9.68 -8.34 18.37
N ARG A 23 9.40 -7.37 17.48
CA ARG A 23 8.69 -6.10 17.78
C ARG A 23 7.41 -5.97 16.95
N LEU A 24 6.86 -7.09 16.48
CA LEU A 24 5.69 -7.12 15.60
C LEU A 24 5.86 -6.19 14.38
N ASN A 25 7.05 -6.16 13.79
CA ASN A 25 7.42 -5.32 12.64
C ASN A 25 7.16 -3.82 12.86
N ALA A 26 7.52 -3.32 14.05
CA ALA A 26 7.43 -1.90 14.36
C ALA A 26 8.28 -1.06 13.38
N LEU A 27 7.78 0.11 13.05
CA LEU A 27 8.38 1.04 12.11
C LEU A 27 9.45 1.90 12.82
N SER A 28 10.62 1.30 13.08
CA SER A 28 11.80 2.00 13.58
C SER A 28 12.35 2.97 12.52
N ALA A 29 13.23 3.89 12.94
CA ALA A 29 13.92 4.80 12.05
C ALA A 29 14.69 4.05 10.93
N GLU A 30 15.33 2.93 11.28
CA GLU A 30 16.05 2.06 10.34
C GLU A 30 15.10 1.39 9.34
N MET A 31 13.96 0.84 9.80
CA MET A 31 12.92 0.26 8.95
C MET A 31 12.37 1.28 7.96
N LEU A 32 12.04 2.49 8.42
CA LEU A 32 11.52 3.56 7.55
C LEU A 32 12.56 3.97 6.50
N GLN A 33 13.84 4.05 6.89
CA GLN A 33 14.92 4.36 5.95
C GLN A 33 15.07 3.25 4.90
N ALA A 34 15.06 1.98 5.31
CA ALA A 34 15.16 0.84 4.43
C ALA A 34 13.98 0.78 3.45
N LEU A 35 12.74 0.96 3.96
CA LEU A 35 11.54 0.97 3.12
C LEU A 35 11.56 2.11 2.09
N ASN A 36 11.96 3.32 2.50
CA ASN A 36 12.08 4.45 1.57
C ASN A 36 13.14 4.19 0.49
N ALA A 37 14.28 3.61 0.86
CA ALA A 37 15.34 3.24 -0.08
C ALA A 37 14.88 2.17 -1.08
N ALA A 38 14.20 1.12 -0.59
CA ALA A 38 13.65 0.07 -1.44
C ALA A 38 12.62 0.61 -2.44
N LEU A 39 11.65 1.42 -1.99
CA LEU A 39 10.66 2.04 -2.88
C LEU A 39 11.30 2.94 -3.95
N ARG A 40 12.36 3.69 -3.59
CA ARG A 40 13.13 4.50 -4.55
C ARG A 40 13.88 3.65 -5.58
N ALA A 41 14.44 2.52 -5.16
CA ALA A 41 15.11 1.59 -6.06
C ALA A 41 14.09 0.96 -7.02
N SER A 42 12.98 0.47 -6.49
CA SER A 42 11.89 -0.14 -7.28
C SER A 42 11.29 0.82 -8.31
N GLU A 43 11.19 2.11 -7.99
CA GLU A 43 10.69 3.13 -8.91
C GLU A 43 11.52 3.21 -10.19
N ARG A 44 12.86 3.04 -10.08
CA ARG A 44 13.83 3.18 -11.16
C ARG A 44 14.15 1.88 -11.88
N ASP A 45 13.89 0.76 -11.24
CA ASP A 45 14.21 -0.58 -11.79
C ASP A 45 13.10 -1.04 -12.72
N SER A 46 13.36 -1.04 -14.02
CA SER A 46 12.39 -1.48 -15.03
C SER A 46 12.05 -2.98 -14.95
N SER A 47 12.90 -3.80 -14.31
CA SER A 47 12.62 -5.22 -14.09
C SER A 47 11.54 -5.44 -13.04
N VAL A 48 11.32 -4.50 -12.12
CA VAL A 48 10.22 -4.52 -11.14
C VAL A 48 8.96 -3.94 -11.79
N ARG A 49 7.90 -4.73 -11.89
CA ARG A 49 6.62 -4.39 -12.54
C ARG A 49 5.48 -4.22 -11.54
N ALA A 50 5.53 -4.92 -10.41
CA ALA A 50 4.58 -4.80 -9.31
C ALA A 50 5.27 -5.02 -7.97
N LEU A 51 4.70 -4.49 -6.88
CA LEU A 51 5.23 -4.64 -5.53
C LEU A 51 4.18 -5.25 -4.60
N VAL A 52 4.66 -6.06 -3.65
CA VAL A 52 3.88 -6.57 -2.53
C VAL A 52 4.55 -6.14 -1.23
N LEU A 53 3.80 -5.51 -0.32
CA LEU A 53 4.24 -5.18 1.03
C LEU A 53 3.59 -6.15 2.02
N THR A 54 4.40 -6.76 2.89
CA THR A 54 3.95 -7.68 3.93
C THR A 54 4.80 -7.58 5.18
N GLY A 55 4.44 -8.30 6.24
CA GLY A 55 5.23 -8.40 7.46
C GLY A 55 5.80 -9.80 7.69
N ALA A 56 6.94 -9.90 8.33
CA ALA A 56 7.51 -11.17 8.75
C ALA A 56 6.70 -11.79 9.91
N ALA A 57 6.67 -13.12 10.00
CA ALA A 57 5.98 -13.91 10.99
C ALA A 57 4.47 -13.59 11.09
N SER A 58 3.95 -13.27 12.28
CA SER A 58 2.51 -13.23 12.58
C SER A 58 1.92 -11.80 12.60
N ALA A 59 2.65 -10.76 12.19
CA ALA A 59 2.15 -9.39 12.15
C ALA A 59 2.50 -8.72 10.83
N PHE A 60 1.62 -7.85 10.36
CA PHE A 60 1.98 -6.92 9.29
C PHE A 60 2.88 -5.81 9.87
N SER A 61 2.37 -5.01 10.79
CA SER A 61 3.15 -4.03 11.56
C SER A 61 2.34 -3.49 12.75
N SER A 62 3.01 -3.36 13.90
CA SER A 62 2.42 -2.74 15.10
C SER A 62 2.40 -1.20 15.06
N GLY A 63 2.94 -0.57 14.01
CA GLY A 63 3.03 0.87 13.87
C GLY A 63 4.38 1.43 14.32
N ALA A 64 4.41 2.71 14.71
CA ALA A 64 5.65 3.36 15.13
C ALA A 64 6.33 2.63 16.28
N ASP A 65 7.66 2.57 16.25
CA ASP A 65 8.42 2.05 17.39
C ASP A 65 8.45 3.12 18.50
N ILE A 66 7.48 3.02 19.41
CA ILE A 66 7.34 3.97 20.52
C ILE A 66 8.50 3.89 21.53
N SER A 67 9.32 2.83 21.52
CA SER A 67 10.51 2.73 22.36
C SER A 67 11.62 3.70 21.94
N GLU A 68 11.56 4.24 20.73
CA GLU A 68 12.47 5.29 20.25
C GLU A 68 12.06 6.69 20.73
N PHE A 69 10.88 6.86 21.34
CA PHE A 69 10.44 8.17 21.84
C PHE A 69 11.03 8.44 23.22
N THR A 70 11.82 9.50 23.33
CA THR A 70 12.31 10.00 24.61
C THR A 70 11.47 11.20 25.04
N PHE A 71 11.13 11.24 26.34
CA PHE A 71 10.34 12.31 26.96
C PHE A 71 11.22 13.07 27.95
N ASP A 72 12.36 13.59 27.49
CA ASP A 72 13.25 14.41 28.26
C ASP A 72 12.67 15.83 28.51
N SER A 73 13.50 16.83 28.67
CA SER A 73 13.10 18.23 28.94
C SER A 73 12.25 18.86 27.81
N ARG A 74 12.20 18.25 26.63
CA ARG A 74 11.35 18.68 25.48
C ARG A 74 10.60 17.48 24.91
N PRO A 75 9.30 17.64 24.57
CA PRO A 75 8.58 16.60 23.85
C PRO A 75 9.24 16.35 22.48
N PRO A 76 9.17 15.11 21.95
CA PRO A 76 9.70 14.80 20.63
C PRO A 76 9.02 15.63 19.53
N ASP A 77 9.78 16.16 18.57
CA ASP A 77 9.22 16.84 17.40
C ASP A 77 8.67 15.82 16.39
N LEU A 78 7.49 15.28 16.72
CA LEU A 78 6.80 14.31 15.86
C LEU A 78 6.45 14.88 14.49
N GLY A 79 6.14 16.18 14.43
CA GLY A 79 5.84 16.85 13.16
C GLY A 79 7.04 16.84 12.20
N ASP A 80 8.25 17.10 12.71
CA ASP A 80 9.47 17.05 11.91
C ASP A 80 9.81 15.59 11.50
N LEU A 81 9.66 14.64 12.43
CA LEU A 81 9.85 13.22 12.15
C LEU A 81 8.92 12.76 10.99
N LEU A 82 7.64 13.10 11.06
CA LEU A 82 6.68 12.77 10.01
C LEU A 82 7.10 13.40 8.67
N ARG A 83 7.39 14.69 8.63
CA ARG A 83 7.80 15.40 7.41
C ARG A 83 9.04 14.81 6.76
N ARG A 84 10.03 14.40 7.57
CA ARG A 84 11.32 13.92 7.04
C ARG A 84 11.36 12.44 6.76
N ARG A 85 10.65 11.60 7.53
CA ARG A 85 10.82 10.15 7.45
C ARG A 85 9.58 9.41 6.95
N VAL A 86 8.38 9.79 7.37
CA VAL A 86 7.16 9.04 7.07
C VAL A 86 6.44 9.56 5.82
N ASN A 87 6.18 10.87 5.75
CA ASN A 87 5.43 11.46 4.64
C ASN A 87 6.06 11.20 3.26
N PRO A 88 7.40 11.25 3.09
CA PRO A 88 8.03 10.91 1.81
C PRO A 88 7.78 9.47 1.36
N ILE A 89 7.65 8.52 2.30
CA ILE A 89 7.32 7.11 2.00
C ILE A 89 5.90 7.04 1.45
N VAL A 90 4.92 7.58 2.18
CA VAL A 90 3.51 7.57 1.79
C VAL A 90 3.30 8.25 0.44
N THR A 91 3.91 9.42 0.24
CA THR A 91 3.85 10.14 -1.04
C THR A 91 4.39 9.29 -2.18
N ARG A 92 5.53 8.62 -1.96
CA ARG A 92 6.13 7.73 -2.95
C ARG A 92 5.26 6.52 -3.26
N MET A 93 4.68 5.86 -2.25
CA MET A 93 3.75 4.74 -2.45
C MET A 93 2.58 5.13 -3.37
N ARG A 94 2.07 6.36 -3.22
CA ARG A 94 0.95 6.87 -4.05
C ARG A 94 1.38 7.32 -5.45
N SER A 95 2.56 7.92 -5.58
CA SER A 95 3.08 8.39 -6.88
C SER A 95 3.74 7.29 -7.71
N LEU A 96 4.09 6.15 -7.11
CA LEU A 96 4.72 5.03 -7.81
C LEU A 96 3.83 4.54 -8.97
N GLU A 97 4.38 4.55 -10.17
CA GLU A 97 3.68 4.14 -11.41
C GLU A 97 3.55 2.61 -11.56
N LYS A 98 3.75 1.88 -10.48
CA LYS A 98 3.63 0.42 -10.40
C LYS A 98 2.57 0.04 -9.38
N PRO A 99 1.83 -1.05 -9.58
CA PRO A 99 0.94 -1.57 -8.54
C PRO A 99 1.71 -1.88 -7.27
N LEU A 100 1.16 -1.45 -6.14
CA LEU A 100 1.66 -1.75 -4.81
C LEU A 100 0.54 -2.38 -3.99
N LEU A 101 0.66 -3.65 -3.67
CA LEU A 101 -0.34 -4.44 -2.98
C LEU A 101 0.09 -4.72 -1.54
N ALA A 102 -0.85 -4.76 -0.61
CA ALA A 102 -0.59 -5.19 0.76
C ALA A 102 -1.10 -6.62 0.99
N ALA A 103 -0.22 -7.50 1.43
CA ALA A 103 -0.56 -8.79 2.01
C ALA A 103 -0.54 -8.65 3.54
N VAL A 104 -1.70 -8.35 4.13
CA VAL A 104 -1.82 -8.09 5.58
C VAL A 104 -1.93 -9.42 6.31
N ASN A 105 -0.77 -9.97 6.69
CA ASN A 105 -0.63 -11.31 7.25
C ASN A 105 -0.94 -11.42 8.75
N GLY A 106 -1.32 -10.32 9.42
CA GLY A 106 -1.62 -10.30 10.85
C GLY A 106 -2.03 -8.91 11.32
N VAL A 107 -1.64 -8.53 12.53
CA VAL A 107 -1.98 -7.20 13.09
C VAL A 107 -1.37 -6.08 12.25
N ALA A 108 -2.22 -5.12 11.87
CA ALA A 108 -1.86 -3.85 11.26
C ALA A 108 -2.39 -2.72 12.17
N ALA A 109 -1.49 -2.04 12.90
CA ALA A 109 -1.87 -1.03 13.88
C ALA A 109 -1.18 0.31 13.64
N GLY A 110 -1.84 1.41 13.99
CA GLY A 110 -1.30 2.76 13.91
C GLY A 110 -0.69 3.07 12.52
N ALA A 111 0.54 3.56 12.47
CA ALA A 111 1.25 3.85 11.23
C ALA A 111 1.43 2.61 10.34
N GLY A 112 1.47 1.39 10.90
CA GLY A 112 1.49 0.15 10.13
C GLY A 112 0.18 -0.06 9.35
N MET A 113 -0.97 0.18 9.99
CA MET A 113 -2.26 0.21 9.29
C MET A 113 -2.27 1.30 8.21
N SER A 114 -1.77 2.48 8.51
CA SER A 114 -1.70 3.59 7.54
C SER A 114 -0.91 3.21 6.29
N LEU A 115 0.22 2.49 6.42
CA LEU A 115 0.99 1.99 5.27
C LEU A 115 0.17 0.97 4.46
N ALA A 116 -0.57 0.06 5.12
CA ALA A 116 -1.46 -0.85 4.40
C ALA A 116 -2.54 -0.08 3.61
N LEU A 117 -3.12 0.98 4.20
CA LEU A 117 -4.11 1.85 3.53
C LEU A 117 -3.51 2.62 2.35
N ALA A 118 -2.22 2.95 2.38
CA ALA A 118 -1.53 3.63 1.29
C ALA A 118 -1.25 2.72 0.08
N CYS A 119 -1.33 1.39 0.23
CA CYS A 119 -1.27 0.44 -0.88
C CYS A 119 -2.53 0.52 -1.76
N ASP A 120 -2.40 0.12 -3.02
CA ASP A 120 -3.51 0.19 -4.00
C ASP A 120 -4.59 -0.87 -3.71
N VAL A 121 -4.17 -2.09 -3.38
CA VAL A 121 -5.04 -3.24 -3.05
C VAL A 121 -4.55 -3.86 -1.76
N ARG A 122 -5.47 -4.34 -0.92
CA ARG A 122 -5.20 -4.99 0.37
C ARG A 122 -5.90 -6.33 0.44
N TYR A 123 -5.12 -7.42 0.54
CA TYR A 123 -5.62 -8.73 0.93
C TYR A 123 -5.23 -8.98 2.39
N ALA A 124 -6.12 -9.55 3.16
CA ALA A 124 -5.92 -9.79 4.59
C ALA A 124 -6.02 -11.28 4.94
N ALA A 125 -5.18 -11.72 5.84
CA ALA A 125 -5.33 -13.01 6.50
C ALA A 125 -6.59 -13.03 7.36
N ALA A 126 -7.25 -14.17 7.50
CA ALA A 126 -8.46 -14.30 8.32
C ALA A 126 -8.22 -13.93 9.79
N SER A 127 -7.02 -14.19 10.29
CA SER A 127 -6.59 -13.80 11.64
C SER A 127 -6.21 -12.33 11.79
N ALA A 128 -6.06 -11.57 10.69
CA ALA A 128 -5.62 -10.19 10.72
C ALA A 128 -6.56 -9.29 11.55
N ARG A 129 -5.95 -8.26 12.16
CA ARG A 129 -6.65 -7.24 12.93
C ARG A 129 -6.17 -5.87 12.50
N PHE A 130 -7.10 -4.92 12.40
CA PHE A 130 -6.83 -3.55 12.01
C PHE A 130 -7.16 -2.62 13.18
N VAL A 131 -6.23 -1.71 13.52
CA VAL A 131 -6.37 -0.84 14.70
C VAL A 131 -5.89 0.58 14.36
N VAL A 132 -6.78 1.56 14.44
CA VAL A 132 -6.40 2.98 14.38
C VAL A 132 -5.93 3.41 15.78
N ALA A 133 -4.75 2.94 16.21
CA ALA A 133 -4.31 2.95 17.60
C ALA A 133 -3.89 4.31 18.16
N PHE A 134 -3.80 5.34 17.34
CA PHE A 134 -3.21 6.65 17.71
C PHE A 134 -3.88 7.31 18.91
N VAL A 135 -5.21 7.29 19.00
CA VAL A 135 -5.96 7.89 20.10
C VAL A 135 -5.60 7.30 21.46
N ARG A 136 -5.18 6.03 21.49
CA ARG A 136 -4.78 5.33 22.73
C ARG A 136 -3.56 5.93 23.40
N ILE A 137 -2.76 6.68 22.65
CA ILE A 137 -1.58 7.40 23.14
C ILE A 137 -1.71 8.93 22.97
N GLY A 138 -2.94 9.42 22.78
CA GLY A 138 -3.23 10.85 22.68
C GLY A 138 -2.75 11.52 21.40
N LEU A 139 -2.57 10.76 20.31
CA LEU A 139 -2.17 11.28 19.01
C LEU A 139 -3.31 11.21 17.99
N VAL A 140 -3.24 12.06 16.97
CA VAL A 140 -4.09 11.97 15.79
C VAL A 140 -3.50 10.96 14.79
N PRO A 141 -4.33 10.27 13.98
CA PRO A 141 -3.84 9.39 12.93
C PRO A 141 -2.93 10.12 11.94
N ASP A 142 -1.81 9.47 11.58
CA ASP A 142 -0.79 9.97 10.67
C ASP A 142 -0.51 9.02 9.49
N ALA A 143 0.62 9.20 8.82
CA ALA A 143 1.05 8.41 7.66
C ALA A 143 -0.04 8.28 6.58
N GLY A 144 -0.87 9.31 6.39
CA GLY A 144 -1.94 9.34 5.41
C GLY A 144 -3.25 8.68 5.86
N CYS A 145 -3.35 8.15 7.09
CA CYS A 145 -4.57 7.50 7.58
C CYS A 145 -5.80 8.39 7.42
N LEU A 146 -5.72 9.68 7.82
CA LEU A 146 -6.82 10.63 7.70
C LEU A 146 -7.23 10.93 6.23
N TYR A 147 -6.35 10.65 5.28
CA TYR A 147 -6.65 10.77 3.86
C TYR A 147 -7.31 9.51 3.30
N PHE A 148 -6.73 8.33 3.59
CA PHE A 148 -7.17 7.08 2.98
C PHE A 148 -8.40 6.48 3.67
N LEU A 149 -8.41 6.45 5.00
CA LEU A 149 -9.45 5.76 5.77
C LEU A 149 -10.87 6.24 5.41
N PRO A 150 -11.20 7.55 5.46
CA PRO A 150 -12.56 8.00 5.12
C PRO A 150 -12.92 7.79 3.65
N ARG A 151 -11.93 7.72 2.75
CA ARG A 151 -12.16 7.42 1.32
C ARG A 151 -12.47 5.95 1.07
N LEU A 152 -12.03 5.06 1.95
CA LEU A 152 -12.28 3.62 1.85
C LEU A 152 -13.59 3.21 2.54
N VAL A 153 -13.83 3.71 3.76
CA VAL A 153 -14.93 3.22 4.61
C VAL A 153 -16.02 4.27 4.85
N GLY A 154 -15.89 5.45 4.27
CA GLY A 154 -16.76 6.59 4.55
C GLY A 154 -16.43 7.30 5.87
N PRO A 155 -16.89 8.56 6.05
CA PRO A 155 -16.49 9.39 7.19
C PRO A 155 -16.99 8.85 8.53
N GLY A 156 -18.18 8.27 8.59
CA GLY A 156 -18.76 7.77 9.84
C GLY A 156 -17.95 6.64 10.45
N ALA A 157 -17.67 5.57 9.69
CA ALA A 157 -16.85 4.46 10.15
C ALA A 157 -15.40 4.89 10.42
N ALA A 158 -14.86 5.82 9.62
CA ALA A 158 -13.52 6.36 9.85
C ALA A 158 -13.40 7.09 11.19
N LEU A 159 -14.40 7.90 11.57
CA LEU A 159 -14.45 8.60 12.85
C LEU A 159 -14.57 7.62 14.02
N GLU A 160 -15.48 6.63 13.92
CA GLU A 160 -15.65 5.61 14.95
C GLU A 160 -14.34 4.87 15.22
N LEU A 161 -13.69 4.34 14.16
CA LEU A 161 -12.41 3.63 14.28
C LEU A 161 -11.29 4.53 14.83
N ALA A 162 -11.24 5.80 14.42
CA ALA A 162 -10.19 6.71 14.85
C ALA A 162 -10.39 7.21 16.30
N TRP A 163 -11.62 7.39 16.76
CA TRP A 163 -11.93 7.87 18.10
C TRP A 163 -11.87 6.78 19.16
N THR A 164 -12.30 5.56 18.82
CA THR A 164 -12.28 4.44 19.76
C THR A 164 -10.91 3.77 19.79
N GLY A 165 -10.23 3.69 18.63
CA GLY A 165 -9.02 2.90 18.46
C GLY A 165 -9.28 1.41 18.65
N ASP A 166 -10.52 0.94 18.59
CA ASP A 166 -10.85 -0.47 18.77
C ASP A 166 -10.39 -1.33 17.59
N PRO A 167 -9.93 -2.56 17.85
CA PRO A 167 -9.53 -3.45 16.79
C PRO A 167 -10.74 -4.00 16.05
N ILE A 168 -10.69 -4.02 14.73
CA ILE A 168 -11.64 -4.74 13.90
C ILE A 168 -11.00 -5.99 13.29
N SER A 169 -11.82 -7.02 13.08
CA SER A 169 -11.41 -8.26 12.42
C SER A 169 -11.24 -8.05 10.91
N ALA A 170 -10.54 -8.99 10.24
CA ALA A 170 -10.43 -9.01 8.79
C ALA A 170 -11.80 -9.06 8.11
N GLN A 171 -12.76 -9.81 8.67
CA GLN A 171 -14.11 -9.91 8.13
C GLN A 171 -14.87 -8.58 8.22
N GLN A 172 -14.82 -7.89 9.36
CA GLN A 172 -15.39 -6.55 9.50
C GLN A 172 -14.71 -5.54 8.54
N ALA A 173 -13.38 -5.65 8.39
CA ALA A 173 -12.64 -4.82 7.45
C ALA A 173 -13.08 -5.04 5.99
N LEU A 174 -13.43 -6.28 5.61
CA LEU A 174 -14.00 -6.60 4.30
C LEU A 174 -15.41 -5.99 4.13
N GLU A 175 -16.26 -6.15 5.14
CA GLU A 175 -17.65 -5.65 5.12
C GLU A 175 -17.74 -4.13 4.94
N ILE A 176 -16.82 -3.38 5.55
CA ILE A 176 -16.76 -1.91 5.41
C ILE A 176 -15.91 -1.42 4.22
N GLY A 177 -15.35 -2.33 3.41
CA GLY A 177 -14.54 -1.97 2.24
C GLY A 177 -13.09 -1.54 2.55
N LEU A 178 -12.61 -1.78 3.78
CA LEU A 178 -11.22 -1.48 4.16
C LEU A 178 -10.23 -2.38 3.44
N VAL A 179 -10.58 -3.65 3.23
CA VAL A 179 -9.78 -4.64 2.49
C VAL A 179 -10.57 -5.21 1.32
N ASN A 180 -9.86 -5.68 0.30
CA ASN A 180 -10.46 -6.19 -0.93
C ASN A 180 -10.78 -7.68 -0.87
N LYS A 181 -10.07 -8.45 -0.02
CA LYS A 181 -10.25 -9.90 0.11
C LYS A 181 -9.77 -10.37 1.47
N VAL A 182 -10.45 -11.38 2.04
CA VAL A 182 -9.99 -12.12 3.22
C VAL A 182 -9.68 -13.55 2.80
N LEU A 183 -8.56 -14.07 3.25
CA LEU A 183 -7.98 -15.35 2.83
C LEU A 183 -7.53 -16.15 4.04
N PRO A 184 -7.39 -17.49 3.92
CA PRO A 184 -6.67 -18.29 4.92
C PRO A 184 -5.27 -17.70 5.15
N ASP A 185 -4.79 -17.79 6.39
CA ASP A 185 -3.55 -17.13 6.82
C ASP A 185 -2.32 -17.58 6.00
N ASP A 186 -2.27 -18.85 5.64
CA ASP A 186 -1.22 -19.44 4.81
C ASP A 186 -1.31 -19.08 3.32
N ARG A 187 -2.42 -18.46 2.89
CA ARG A 187 -2.68 -18.13 1.49
C ARG A 187 -2.56 -16.63 1.16
N VAL A 188 -2.56 -15.75 2.17
CA VAL A 188 -2.64 -14.31 1.92
C VAL A 188 -1.46 -13.79 1.10
N LEU A 189 -0.23 -14.22 1.39
CA LEU A 189 0.94 -13.77 0.65
C LEU A 189 0.94 -14.31 -0.79
N SER A 190 0.74 -15.62 -0.96
CA SER A 190 0.76 -16.27 -2.29
C SER A 190 -0.33 -15.72 -3.22
N GLU A 191 -1.56 -15.55 -2.72
CA GLU A 191 -2.66 -14.98 -3.51
C GLU A 191 -2.44 -13.49 -3.87
N THR A 192 -1.77 -12.73 -2.97
CA THR A 192 -1.41 -11.34 -3.27
C THR A 192 -0.31 -11.29 -4.33
N GLN A 193 0.69 -12.17 -4.25
CA GLN A 193 1.75 -12.30 -5.25
C GLN A 193 1.19 -12.78 -6.61
N GLU A 194 0.20 -13.65 -6.62
CA GLU A 194 -0.49 -14.08 -7.84
C GLU A 194 -1.21 -12.92 -8.52
N LEU A 195 -1.90 -12.05 -7.76
CA LEU A 195 -2.47 -10.83 -8.31
C LEU A 195 -1.37 -9.89 -8.83
N ALA A 196 -0.30 -9.70 -8.07
CA ALA A 196 0.83 -8.86 -8.47
C ALA A 196 1.47 -9.38 -9.76
N SER A 197 1.65 -10.70 -9.91
CA SER A 197 2.18 -11.34 -11.11
C SER A 197 1.28 -11.08 -12.32
N ARG A 198 -0.02 -11.23 -12.18
CA ARG A 198 -0.96 -10.90 -13.27
C ARG A 198 -0.83 -9.43 -13.70
N LEU A 199 -0.67 -8.51 -12.74
CA LEU A 199 -0.47 -7.08 -13.03
C LEU A 199 0.91 -6.82 -13.66
N ALA A 200 1.94 -7.52 -13.20
CA ALA A 200 3.30 -7.41 -13.75
C ALA A 200 3.38 -7.84 -15.22
N HIS A 201 2.56 -8.79 -15.65
CA HIS A 201 2.46 -9.22 -17.05
C HIS A 201 1.45 -8.39 -17.88
N GLY A 202 0.76 -7.44 -17.24
CA GLY A 202 -0.18 -6.53 -17.89
C GLY A 202 0.50 -5.36 -18.60
N PRO A 203 -0.28 -4.50 -19.29
CA PRO A 203 0.22 -3.30 -19.98
C PRO A 203 0.63 -2.25 -18.95
N ALA A 204 1.93 -2.20 -18.61
CA ALA A 204 2.45 -1.42 -17.49
C ALA A 204 2.08 0.06 -17.56
N ARG A 205 2.20 0.67 -18.75
CA ARG A 205 1.84 2.09 -18.95
C ARG A 205 0.36 2.34 -18.67
N THR A 206 -0.52 1.47 -19.16
CA THR A 206 -1.96 1.60 -18.93
C THR A 206 -2.30 1.46 -17.45
N ILE A 207 -1.70 0.47 -16.76
CA ILE A 207 -1.89 0.25 -15.33
C ILE A 207 -1.43 1.49 -14.52
N ALA A 208 -0.30 2.07 -14.87
CA ALA A 208 0.22 3.29 -14.24
C ALA A 208 -0.74 4.48 -14.42
N LEU A 209 -1.27 4.67 -15.64
CA LEU A 209 -2.21 5.75 -15.93
C LEU A 209 -3.56 5.56 -15.22
N ILE A 210 -4.07 4.32 -15.13
CA ILE A 210 -5.27 3.99 -14.35
C ILE A 210 -5.06 4.36 -12.88
N LYS A 211 -3.96 3.93 -12.26
CA LYS A 211 -3.64 4.28 -10.87
C LYS A 211 -3.60 5.79 -10.67
N ARG A 212 -2.92 6.52 -11.55
CA ARG A 212 -2.82 7.98 -11.51
C ARG A 212 -4.19 8.64 -11.65
N ALA A 213 -5.01 8.22 -12.62
CA ALA A 213 -6.34 8.76 -12.85
C ALA A 213 -7.25 8.57 -11.62
N ILE A 214 -7.33 7.36 -11.08
CA ILE A 214 -8.14 7.06 -9.88
C ILE A 214 -7.68 7.90 -8.70
N ASN A 215 -6.37 8.06 -8.49
CA ASN A 215 -5.84 8.87 -7.41
C ASN A 215 -6.21 10.36 -7.52
N GLN A 216 -6.32 10.89 -8.74
CA GLN A 216 -6.66 12.30 -9.00
C GLN A 216 -8.18 12.54 -9.06
N ALA A 217 -8.95 11.55 -9.52
CA ALA A 217 -10.39 11.71 -9.76
C ALA A 217 -11.18 12.14 -8.51
N HIS A 218 -10.74 11.75 -7.33
CA HIS A 218 -11.39 12.15 -6.06
C HIS A 218 -11.28 13.65 -5.73
N GLU A 219 -10.42 14.38 -6.42
CA GLU A 219 -10.14 15.80 -6.15
C GLU A 219 -10.57 16.70 -7.31
N LEU A 220 -11.04 16.10 -8.41
CA LEU A 220 -11.37 16.82 -9.65
C LEU A 220 -12.87 16.82 -9.92
N PRO A 221 -13.41 17.91 -10.52
CA PRO A 221 -14.75 17.92 -11.10
C PRO A 221 -14.86 16.91 -12.26
N LEU A 222 -16.07 16.42 -12.54
CA LEU A 222 -16.32 15.43 -13.59
C LEU A 222 -15.73 15.84 -14.95
N GLU A 223 -15.92 17.10 -15.35
CA GLU A 223 -15.44 17.59 -16.65
C GLU A 223 -13.92 17.48 -16.78
N ARG A 224 -13.20 17.71 -15.67
CA ARG A 224 -11.73 17.57 -15.63
C ARG A 224 -11.30 16.11 -15.67
N VAL A 225 -12.09 15.21 -15.06
CA VAL A 225 -11.83 13.76 -15.12
C VAL A 225 -12.03 13.25 -16.56
N LEU A 226 -13.10 13.65 -17.24
CA LEU A 226 -13.36 13.26 -18.64
C LEU A 226 -12.25 13.73 -19.60
N GLU A 227 -11.70 14.94 -19.38
CA GLU A 227 -10.57 15.46 -20.16
C GLU A 227 -9.28 14.66 -19.87
N LEU A 228 -9.05 14.29 -18.58
CA LEU A 228 -7.94 13.45 -18.20
C LEU A 228 -8.04 12.05 -18.85
N GLU A 229 -9.22 11.45 -18.83
CA GLU A 229 -9.49 10.16 -19.49
C GLU A 229 -9.21 10.23 -20.98
N SER A 230 -9.69 11.27 -21.67
CA SER A 230 -9.44 11.48 -23.11
C SER A 230 -7.95 11.56 -23.42
N SER A 231 -7.21 12.33 -22.62
CA SER A 231 -5.76 12.48 -22.76
C SER A 231 -5.03 11.14 -22.52
N TYR A 232 -5.44 10.36 -21.51
CA TYR A 232 -4.82 9.09 -21.20
C TYR A 232 -5.17 8.00 -22.24
N GLN A 233 -6.38 8.02 -22.81
CA GLN A 233 -6.74 7.13 -23.90
C GLN A 233 -5.87 7.42 -25.14
N GLU A 234 -5.60 8.69 -25.46
CA GLU A 234 -4.71 9.01 -26.57
C GLU A 234 -3.28 8.51 -26.33
N LEU A 235 -2.77 8.65 -25.10
CA LEU A 235 -1.45 8.11 -24.73
C LEU A 235 -1.39 6.58 -24.83
N CYS A 236 -2.43 5.88 -24.42
CA CYS A 236 -2.54 4.42 -24.53
C CYS A 236 -2.68 3.97 -25.98
N ALA A 237 -3.49 4.67 -26.79
CA ALA A 237 -3.73 4.32 -28.19
C ALA A 237 -2.46 4.39 -29.06
N ARG A 238 -1.49 5.25 -28.67
CA ARG A 238 -0.18 5.36 -29.35
C ARG A 238 0.84 4.32 -28.89
N HIS A 239 0.54 3.56 -27.82
CA HIS A 239 1.46 2.53 -27.30
C HIS A 239 1.28 1.20 -28.03
N PRO A 240 2.36 0.44 -28.32
CA PRO A 240 2.28 -0.86 -28.98
C PRO A 240 1.32 -1.85 -28.30
N ASP A 241 1.19 -1.79 -26.97
CA ASP A 241 0.30 -2.66 -26.20
C ASP A 241 -1.16 -2.57 -26.64
N PHE A 242 -1.62 -1.42 -27.15
CA PHE A 242 -2.98 -1.29 -27.66
C PHE A 242 -3.19 -2.16 -28.91
N ALA A 243 -2.25 -2.11 -29.86
CA ALA A 243 -2.31 -2.93 -31.06
C ALA A 243 -2.24 -4.43 -30.73
N GLU A 244 -1.34 -4.81 -29.82
CA GLU A 244 -1.23 -6.19 -29.32
C GLU A 244 -2.52 -6.65 -28.64
N GLY A 245 -3.08 -5.83 -27.75
CA GLY A 245 -4.35 -6.16 -27.08
C GLY A 245 -5.50 -6.40 -28.05
N VAL A 246 -5.62 -5.55 -29.09
CA VAL A 246 -6.65 -5.71 -30.14
C VAL A 246 -6.41 -6.96 -30.98
N ALA A 247 -5.14 -7.23 -31.37
CA ALA A 247 -4.78 -8.43 -32.12
C ALA A 247 -5.08 -9.71 -31.33
N ALA A 248 -4.62 -9.77 -30.08
CA ALA A 248 -4.83 -10.89 -29.18
C ALA A 248 -6.32 -11.18 -28.96
N PHE A 249 -7.14 -10.13 -28.77
CA PHE A 249 -8.59 -10.27 -28.64
C PHE A 249 -9.24 -10.87 -29.88
N ARG A 250 -8.86 -10.39 -31.09
CA ARG A 250 -9.39 -10.92 -32.37
C ARG A 250 -8.98 -12.36 -32.61
N GLU A 251 -7.74 -12.70 -32.27
CA GLU A 251 -7.15 -14.03 -32.42
C GLU A 251 -7.52 -15.00 -31.27
N LYS A 252 -8.22 -14.56 -30.24
CA LYS A 252 -8.62 -15.34 -29.06
C LYS A 252 -7.43 -15.99 -28.36
N ARG A 253 -6.32 -15.29 -28.25
CA ARG A 253 -5.12 -15.68 -27.53
C ARG A 253 -4.80 -14.74 -26.36
N PRO A 254 -3.98 -15.16 -25.39
CA PRO A 254 -3.43 -14.24 -24.41
C PRO A 254 -2.60 -13.12 -25.07
N ALA A 255 -2.77 -11.89 -24.59
CA ALA A 255 -1.94 -10.77 -25.02
C ALA A 255 -0.54 -10.86 -24.37
N ARG A 256 0.48 -10.34 -25.08
CA ARG A 256 1.86 -10.26 -24.63
C ARG A 256 2.29 -8.80 -24.61
N PHE A 257 2.09 -8.17 -23.48
CA PHE A 257 2.41 -6.76 -23.30
C PHE A 257 3.92 -6.54 -23.04
N SER A 258 4.40 -5.35 -23.42
CA SER A 258 5.82 -4.96 -23.29
C SER A 258 6.19 -4.46 -21.89
#